data_83368ba0a9917ab4ad2b2d1f5b8a948a
#
_entry.id   83368ba0a9917ab4ad2b2d1f5b8a948a
#
_cell.length_a   1.000
_cell.length_b   1.000
_cell.length_c   1.000
_cell.angle_alpha   90.00
_cell.angle_beta   90.00
_cell.angle_gamma   90.00
#
_symmetry.space_group_name_H-M   'P 1'
#
loop_
_entity.id
_entity.type
_entity.pdbx_description
1 polymer ?
#
loop_
_entity_poly.entity_id
_entity_poly.type
_entity_poly.pdbx_seq_one_letter_code
_entity_poly.pdbx_strand_id
1 'polypeptide(L)' 'MTRRATDNSKALDAFLAAKVQIDAMLERLAALSADHFETSPDEINWGDVGTLNHYASLLRRITDSAFKEGEHAA' A
#
# COMPACT_ATOMS: atom_id res chain seq x y z
N MET A 1 -6.41 -2.73 35.01
CA MET A 1 -6.55 -1.95 33.77
C MET A 1 -5.29 -1.23 33.35
N THR A 2 -4.48 -0.81 34.32
CA THR A 2 -3.28 -0.05 33.99
C THR A 2 -2.32 -0.84 33.12
N ARG A 3 -2.13 -2.13 33.40
CA ARG A 3 -1.24 -2.92 32.59
C ARG A 3 -1.72 -3.02 31.14
N ARG A 4 -3.03 -3.20 30.99
CA ARG A 4 -3.60 -3.26 29.64
C ARG A 4 -3.43 -1.93 28.91
N ALA A 5 -3.61 -0.83 29.62
CA ALA A 5 -3.42 0.49 29.03
C ALA A 5 -1.98 0.68 28.57
N THR A 6 -1.01 0.18 29.38
CA THR A 6 0.40 0.26 29.02
C THR A 6 0.68 -0.56 27.76
N ASP A 7 0.13 -1.78 27.69
CA ASP A 7 0.31 -2.61 26.52
C ASP A 7 -0.32 -1.97 25.28
N ASN A 8 -1.49 -1.34 25.47
CA ASN A 8 -2.16 -0.63 24.39
C ASN A 8 -1.34 0.55 23.90
N SER A 9 -0.63 1.22 24.83
CA SER A 9 0.21 2.36 24.45
C SER A 9 1.30 1.93 23.49
N LYS A 10 1.99 0.83 23.81
CA LYS A 10 3.05 0.34 22.95
C LYS A 10 2.52 -0.12 21.62
N ALA A 11 1.38 -0.82 21.64
CA ALA A 11 0.76 -1.28 20.40
C ALA A 11 0.30 -0.09 19.57
N LEU A 12 -0.25 0.93 20.22
CA LEU A 12 -0.69 2.12 19.51
C LEU A 12 0.48 2.84 18.87
N ASP A 13 1.59 2.97 19.60
CA ASP A 13 2.78 3.62 19.05
C ASP A 13 3.28 2.88 17.81
N ALA A 14 3.33 1.56 17.88
CA ALA A 14 3.77 0.74 16.74
C ALA A 14 2.80 0.85 15.57
N PHE A 15 1.52 0.87 15.87
CA PHE A 15 0.49 1.02 14.84
C PHE A 15 0.64 2.35 14.10
N LEU A 16 0.79 3.43 14.87
CA LEU A 16 0.94 4.76 14.27
C LEU A 16 2.22 4.87 13.46
N ALA A 17 3.30 4.27 13.94
CA ALA A 17 4.56 4.28 13.19
C ALA A 17 4.40 3.56 11.85
N ALA A 18 3.73 2.42 11.85
CA ALA A 18 3.47 1.69 10.62
C ALA A 18 2.55 2.48 9.69
N LYS A 19 1.53 3.11 10.26
CA LYS A 19 0.59 3.90 9.46
C LYS A 19 1.29 5.06 8.77
N VAL A 20 2.17 5.74 9.48
CA VAL A 20 2.92 6.85 8.88
C VAL A 20 3.74 6.39 7.69
N GLN A 21 4.37 5.22 7.80
CA GLN A 21 5.13 4.67 6.69
C GLN A 21 4.23 4.35 5.51
N ILE A 22 3.07 3.75 5.78
CA ILE A 22 2.12 3.42 4.72
C ILE A 22 1.62 4.68 4.04
N ASP A 23 1.24 5.68 4.83
CA ASP A 23 0.75 6.95 4.28
C ASP A 23 1.78 7.58 3.36
N ALA A 24 3.05 7.57 3.76
CA ALA A 24 4.12 8.14 2.95
C ALA A 24 4.29 7.36 1.64
N MET A 25 4.24 6.04 1.71
CA MET A 25 4.37 5.22 0.51
C MET A 25 3.19 5.43 -0.44
N LEU A 26 1.98 5.50 0.10
CA LEU A 26 0.80 5.74 -0.72
C LEU A 26 0.87 7.09 -1.42
N GLU A 27 1.31 8.10 -0.70
CA GLU A 27 1.45 9.45 -1.27
C GLU A 27 2.45 9.45 -2.42
N ARG A 28 3.59 8.79 -2.22
CA ARG A 28 4.62 8.71 -3.25
C ARG A 28 4.13 7.94 -4.47
N LEU A 29 3.43 6.83 -4.23
CA LEU A 29 2.89 6.03 -5.34
C LEU A 29 1.81 6.78 -6.09
N ALA A 30 0.96 7.50 -5.38
CA ALA A 30 -0.08 8.28 -6.03
C ALA A 30 0.52 9.38 -6.92
N ALA A 31 1.58 10.03 -6.43
CA ALA A 31 2.25 11.06 -7.21
C ALA A 31 2.92 10.47 -8.44
N LEU A 32 3.57 9.33 -8.28
CA LEU A 32 4.22 8.65 -9.39
C LEU A 32 3.20 8.19 -10.43
N SER A 33 2.07 7.68 -9.97
CA SER A 33 1.00 7.24 -10.85
C SER A 33 0.42 8.43 -11.62
N ALA A 34 0.24 9.57 -10.97
CA ALA A 34 -0.26 10.76 -11.62
C ALA A 34 0.66 11.22 -12.74
N ASP A 35 1.94 10.89 -12.63
CA ASP A 35 2.94 11.23 -13.63
C ASP A 35 3.20 10.05 -14.59
N HIS A 36 2.23 9.15 -14.71
CA HIS A 36 2.31 7.99 -15.60
C HIS A 36 3.54 7.12 -15.33
N PHE A 37 3.95 7.03 -14.06
CA PHE A 37 5.13 6.29 -13.63
C PHE A 37 6.37 6.72 -14.40
N GLU A 38 6.44 8.03 -14.71
CA GLU A 38 7.55 8.64 -15.42
C GLU A 38 7.82 8.03 -16.79
N THR A 39 6.79 7.46 -17.40
CA THR A 39 6.89 6.87 -18.72
C THR A 39 6.05 7.68 -19.69
N SER A 40 6.67 8.12 -20.78
CA SER A 40 5.96 8.84 -21.81
C SER A 40 4.93 7.91 -22.46
N PRO A 41 3.67 8.35 -22.60
CA PRO A 41 2.66 7.50 -23.24
C PRO A 41 3.06 7.00 -24.63
N ASP A 42 3.88 7.77 -25.34
CA ASP A 42 4.31 7.38 -26.68
C ASP A 42 5.39 6.31 -26.68
N GLU A 43 6.00 6.07 -25.51
CA GLU A 43 7.11 5.14 -25.40
C GLU A 43 6.80 3.91 -24.56
N ILE A 44 5.53 3.71 -24.26
CA ILE A 44 5.11 2.56 -23.46
C ILE A 44 5.34 1.27 -24.25
N ASN A 45 5.92 0.29 -23.57
CA ASN A 45 6.14 -1.02 -24.17
C ASN A 45 5.62 -2.10 -23.20
N TRP A 46 5.70 -3.35 -23.65
CA TRP A 46 5.16 -4.45 -22.86
C TRP A 46 5.92 -4.68 -21.56
N GLY A 47 7.19 -4.28 -21.48
CA GLY A 47 7.93 -4.32 -20.24
C GLY A 47 7.33 -3.39 -19.20
N ASP A 48 6.90 -2.20 -19.66
CA ASP A 48 6.25 -1.24 -18.75
C ASP A 48 4.92 -1.79 -18.26
N VAL A 49 4.16 -2.42 -19.13
CA VAL A 49 2.89 -3.05 -18.78
C VAL A 49 3.12 -4.13 -17.72
N GLY A 50 4.15 -4.96 -17.93
CA GLY A 50 4.48 -6.02 -16.99
C GLY A 50 4.82 -5.47 -15.62
N THR A 51 5.58 -4.38 -15.58
CA THR A 51 5.95 -3.75 -14.32
C THR A 51 4.71 -3.25 -13.58
N LEU A 52 3.80 -2.57 -14.28
CA LEU A 52 2.60 -2.06 -13.63
C LEU A 52 1.68 -3.18 -13.19
N ASN A 53 1.59 -4.26 -13.97
CA ASN A 53 0.79 -5.41 -13.55
C ASN A 53 1.35 -6.05 -12.30
N HIS A 54 2.67 -6.06 -12.18
CA HIS A 54 3.31 -6.57 -10.97
C HIS A 54 2.94 -5.71 -9.76
N TYR A 55 3.04 -4.39 -9.92
CA TYR A 55 2.67 -3.47 -8.83
C TYR A 55 1.20 -3.63 -8.47
N ALA A 56 0.35 -3.75 -9.48
CA ALA A 56 -1.08 -3.94 -9.25
C ALA A 56 -1.35 -5.22 -8.47
N SER A 57 -0.62 -6.29 -8.76
CA SER A 57 -0.81 -7.55 -8.05
C SER A 57 -0.43 -7.44 -6.58
N LEU A 58 0.63 -6.69 -6.28
CA LEU A 58 1.05 -6.46 -4.90
C LEU A 58 0.03 -5.61 -4.15
N LEU A 59 -0.44 -4.55 -4.80
CA LEU A 59 -1.46 -3.69 -4.19
C LEU A 59 -2.77 -4.44 -3.99
N ARG A 60 -3.13 -5.34 -4.91
CA ARG A 60 -4.34 -6.12 -4.78
C ARG A 60 -4.29 -7.01 -3.54
N ARG A 61 -3.14 -7.55 -3.22
CA ARG A 61 -2.99 -8.32 -2.00
C ARG A 61 -3.32 -7.47 -0.78
N ILE A 62 -2.89 -6.23 -0.82
CA ILE A 62 -3.15 -5.30 0.29
C ILE A 62 -4.64 -4.96 0.36
N THR A 63 -5.24 -4.59 -0.77
CA THR A 63 -6.66 -4.23 -0.77
C THR A 63 -7.53 -5.42 -0.43
N ASP A 64 -7.20 -6.60 -0.93
CA ASP A 64 -7.96 -7.80 -0.59
C ASP A 64 -7.94 -8.04 0.91
N SER A 65 -6.78 -7.89 1.53
CA SER A 65 -6.65 -8.08 2.96
C SER A 65 -7.39 -6.98 3.73
N ALA A 66 -7.17 -5.72 3.33
CA ALA A 66 -7.72 -4.58 4.04
C ALA A 66 -9.25 -4.53 3.97
N PHE A 67 -9.81 -4.92 2.84
CA PHE A 67 -11.25 -4.87 2.62
C PHE A 67 -11.91 -6.23 2.66
N LYS A 68 -11.14 -7.25 3.01
CA LYS A 68 -11.63 -8.64 3.14
C LYS A 68 -12.29 -9.12 1.87
N GLU A 69 -11.56 -8.92 0.78
CA GLU A 69 -11.99 -9.34 -0.54
C GLU A 69 -11.11 -10.47 -1.05
N GLY A 70 -11.47 -11.04 -2.20
CA GLY A 70 -10.70 -12.10 -2.79
C GLY A 70 -10.53 -13.27 -1.82
N GLU A 71 -9.30 -13.70 -1.60
CA GLU A 71 -9.00 -14.80 -0.70
C GLU A 71 -9.33 -14.48 0.75
N HIS A 72 -9.47 -13.21 1.07
CA HIS A 72 -9.73 -12.75 2.44
C HIS A 72 -11.21 -12.50 2.69
N ALA A 73 -12.06 -12.79 1.72
CA ALA A 73 -13.50 -12.64 1.90
C ALA A 73 -13.96 -13.60 2.99
N ALA A 74 -14.77 -13.09 3.93
CA ALA A 74 -15.20 -13.89 5.08
C ALA A 74 -16.32 -14.87 4.70
#